data_c7b2bcdb678fb941ac1c43d930527f22
#
_entry.id   c7b2bcdb678fb941ac1c43d930527f22
#
_cell.length_a   1.000
_cell.length_b   1.000
_cell.length_c   1.000
_cell.angle_alpha   90.00
_cell.angle_beta   90.00
_cell.angle_gamma   90.00
#
_symmetry.space_group_name_H-M   'P 1'
#
loop_
_entity.id
_entity.type
_entity.pdbx_description
1 polymer ?
#
loop_
_entity_poly.entity_id
_entity_poly.type
_entity_poly.pdbx_seq_one_letter_code
_entity_poly.pdbx_strand_id
1 'polypeptide(L)'
;MQEVLWREGSVKWIRLNLFREKALVSHICYLVTFYTYLKTESIISSRDHDKSHLTEPENDIKSIVKGKVGNKLMTLSEVKSLFLTLKNSSAPVYTEGGSDKEFCLLANGFWQAEGYIGGIFRSGLNFYPLCTATQLFSIESAKFFIRLNKALCNKGTFSITLNSFGKFVIAYRLSGWDTFFSVFVPYFKMLYGEKYRAILKLNKIYALKNHIKQTSDNMSKVHLVSLVYSLTGYSSNYKVSLEEKLLSLGLDPALLKELPKVSYKDNAIKPSFLFILGFFLGDGTLHLKLEWKEKNSTVVICPLFNIVQSNAESNKYIMERMTDTLNALNIKTSLEKSATTYTLTVKGINNVFNSLIPLLKNYSHFLYGKSHSFNLLVWVERLVNSGGHHTYFGLIALVNKIYASTNKRFTDKEVWMDRIEDWLKVASARRDTGEYSIYSIYTSDHKVRGWQVRFPSTFKLPKSNKAFICSTWDGQDKALAAAVQYRDKILSDWINKNF
;
A
#
# COMPACT_ATOMS: atom_id res chain seq x y z
N MET A 1 25.12 -27.56 32.71
CA MET A 1 24.43 -27.65 31.39
C MET A 1 22.89 -27.76 31.49
N GLN A 2 22.32 -28.23 32.60
CA GLN A 2 20.86 -28.27 32.81
C GLN A 2 20.24 -26.92 33.20
N GLU A 3 20.94 -26.00 33.85
CA GLU A 3 20.42 -24.68 34.23
C GLU A 3 20.25 -23.69 33.05
N VAL A 4 21.02 -23.86 31.97
CA VAL A 4 20.91 -22.98 30.77
C VAL A 4 19.70 -23.31 29.93
N LEU A 5 19.29 -24.57 29.87
CA LEU A 5 18.11 -25.03 29.10
C LEU A 5 16.78 -24.58 29.73
N TRP A 6 16.74 -24.34 31.04
CA TRP A 6 15.53 -23.88 31.74
C TRP A 6 15.27 -22.39 31.50
N ARG A 7 16.27 -21.55 31.27
CA ARG A 7 16.10 -20.13 30.99
C ARG A 7 15.58 -19.87 29.57
N GLU A 8 16.00 -20.64 28.57
CA GLU A 8 15.50 -20.47 27.21
C GLU A 8 14.05 -20.94 27.03
N GLY A 9 13.65 -22.00 27.72
CA GLY A 9 12.28 -22.50 27.70
C GLY A 9 11.26 -21.53 28.30
N SER A 10 11.63 -20.87 29.41
CA SER A 10 10.75 -19.91 30.08
C SER A 10 10.55 -18.62 29.29
N VAL A 11 11.58 -18.13 28.60
CA VAL A 11 11.49 -16.92 27.77
C VAL A 11 10.63 -17.17 26.51
N LYS A 12 10.73 -18.37 25.91
CA LYS A 12 9.83 -18.74 24.79
C LYS A 12 8.38 -18.89 25.23
N TRP A 13 8.14 -19.43 26.42
CA TRP A 13 6.78 -19.60 26.95
C TRP A 13 6.12 -18.26 27.31
N ILE A 14 6.87 -17.34 27.93
CA ILE A 14 6.42 -15.97 28.24
C ILE A 14 6.13 -15.20 26.93
N ARG A 15 6.96 -15.33 25.89
CA ARG A 15 6.70 -14.70 24.59
C ARG A 15 5.46 -15.26 23.89
N LEU A 16 5.22 -16.58 23.95
CA LEU A 16 4.03 -17.21 23.38
C LEU A 16 2.74 -16.81 24.11
N ASN A 17 2.77 -16.67 25.43
CA ASN A 17 1.61 -16.21 26.20
C ASN A 17 1.32 -14.72 26.01
N LEU A 18 2.35 -13.87 25.96
CA LEU A 18 2.18 -12.45 25.62
C LEU A 18 1.62 -12.25 24.18
N PHE A 19 1.96 -13.14 23.25
CA PHE A 19 1.36 -13.11 21.90
C PHE A 19 -0.10 -13.57 21.90
N ARG A 20 -0.47 -14.58 22.69
CA ARG A 20 -1.85 -15.04 22.87
C ARG A 20 -2.71 -14.00 23.57
N GLU A 21 -2.21 -13.35 24.62
CA GLU A 21 -2.96 -12.28 25.31
C GLU A 21 -3.15 -11.05 24.40
N LYS A 22 -2.14 -10.63 23.65
CA LYS A 22 -2.30 -9.55 22.66
C LYS A 22 -3.28 -9.88 21.54
N ALA A 23 -3.32 -11.13 21.08
CA ALA A 23 -4.29 -11.59 20.10
C ALA A 23 -5.71 -11.64 20.69
N LEU A 24 -5.84 -12.07 21.97
CA LEU A 24 -7.12 -12.11 22.68
C LEU A 24 -7.65 -10.70 22.97
N VAL A 25 -6.81 -9.79 23.43
CA VAL A 25 -7.17 -8.37 23.65
C VAL A 25 -7.57 -7.69 22.34
N SER A 26 -6.83 -7.98 21.25
CA SER A 26 -7.19 -7.48 19.91
C SER A 26 -8.55 -8.02 19.43
N HIS A 27 -8.85 -9.29 19.72
CA HIS A 27 -10.14 -9.92 19.38
C HIS A 27 -11.28 -9.37 20.22
N ILE A 28 -11.05 -9.15 21.51
CA ILE A 28 -12.05 -8.55 22.44
C ILE A 28 -12.31 -7.09 22.04
N CYS A 29 -11.29 -6.31 21.73
CA CYS A 29 -11.46 -4.94 21.23
C CYS A 29 -12.24 -4.91 19.91
N TYR A 30 -11.98 -5.85 19.00
CA TYR A 30 -12.72 -5.98 17.73
C TYR A 30 -14.20 -6.31 18.00
N LEU A 31 -14.48 -7.24 18.91
CA LEU A 31 -15.85 -7.62 19.29
C LEU A 31 -16.62 -6.48 20.00
N VAL A 32 -15.95 -5.73 20.87
CA VAL A 32 -16.57 -4.57 21.56
C VAL A 32 -16.84 -3.44 20.55
N THR A 33 -15.93 -3.17 19.63
CA THR A 33 -16.15 -2.13 18.60
C THR A 33 -17.25 -2.54 17.61
N PHE A 34 -17.31 -3.83 17.27
CA PHE A 34 -18.37 -4.38 16.41
C PHE A 34 -19.74 -4.38 17.12
N TYR A 35 -19.78 -4.68 18.42
CA TYR A 35 -21.01 -4.64 19.21
C TYR A 35 -21.52 -3.21 19.40
N THR A 36 -20.65 -2.24 19.65
CA THR A 36 -21.02 -0.81 19.67
C THR A 36 -21.50 -0.33 18.30
N TYR A 37 -20.89 -0.81 17.22
CA TYR A 37 -21.31 -0.51 15.85
C TYR A 37 -22.72 -1.05 15.54
N LEU A 38 -23.01 -2.31 15.88
CA LEU A 38 -24.35 -2.92 15.71
C LEU A 38 -25.41 -2.25 16.58
N LYS A 39 -25.05 -1.86 17.81
CA LYS A 39 -25.96 -1.16 18.72
C LYS A 39 -26.31 0.25 18.21
N THR A 40 -25.36 0.95 17.60
CA THR A 40 -25.60 2.26 16.96
C THR A 40 -26.44 2.12 15.68
N GLU A 41 -26.21 1.11 14.84
CA GLU A 41 -27.07 0.88 13.66
C GLU A 41 -28.48 0.40 14.02
N SER A 42 -28.65 -0.41 15.06
CA SER A 42 -29.98 -0.82 15.52
C SER A 42 -30.78 0.34 16.12
N ILE A 43 -30.13 1.29 16.79
CA ILE A 43 -30.76 2.51 17.30
C ILE A 43 -31.19 3.45 16.17
N ILE A 44 -30.38 3.53 15.08
CA ILE A 44 -30.71 4.36 13.92
C ILE A 44 -31.84 3.73 13.08
N SER A 45 -31.87 2.40 12.95
CA SER A 45 -32.92 1.67 12.20
C SER A 45 -34.29 1.65 12.91
N SER A 46 -34.34 1.74 14.23
CA SER A 46 -35.60 1.76 14.97
C SER A 46 -36.26 3.15 15.05
N ARG A 47 -35.57 4.22 14.66
CA ARG A 47 -36.07 5.61 14.75
C ARG A 47 -36.73 6.16 13.49
N ASP A 48 -36.80 5.41 12.39
CA ASP A 48 -37.49 5.86 11.18
C ASP A 48 -39.01 5.79 11.22
N HIS A 49 -39.61 5.42 12.36
CA HIS A 49 -41.06 5.31 12.52
C HIS A 49 -41.72 6.28 13.54
N ASP A 50 -40.93 7.15 14.17
CA ASP A 50 -41.56 8.13 15.08
C ASP A 50 -40.97 9.53 14.88
N LYS A 51 -41.60 10.32 14.00
CA LYS A 51 -41.35 11.75 13.85
C LYS A 51 -42.23 12.52 14.84
N SER A 52 -41.80 12.68 16.07
CA SER A 52 -42.17 13.85 16.88
C SER A 52 -41.29 13.96 18.12
N HIS A 53 -40.64 15.12 18.26
CA HIS A 53 -40.02 15.67 19.46
C HIS A 53 -38.94 14.83 20.17
N LEU A 54 -37.67 15.12 19.83
CA LEU A 54 -36.56 15.19 20.80
C LEU A 54 -35.38 15.95 20.15
N THR A 55 -35.27 17.20 20.53
CA THR A 55 -34.09 18.06 20.26
C THR A 55 -33.02 17.73 21.30
N GLU A 56 -31.78 17.50 20.78
CA GLU A 56 -30.52 17.58 21.50
C GLU A 56 -30.19 16.57 22.61
N PRO A 57 -29.38 15.57 22.36
CA PRO A 57 -27.99 15.47 22.79
C PRO A 57 -27.03 14.72 21.80
N GLU A 58 -27.47 14.41 20.56
CA GLU A 58 -26.67 13.61 19.62
C GLU A 58 -25.48 14.37 19.00
N ASN A 59 -25.52 15.70 19.00
CA ASN A 59 -24.46 16.52 18.44
C ASN A 59 -23.20 16.60 19.31
N ASP A 60 -23.33 16.52 20.63
CA ASP A 60 -22.19 16.62 21.55
C ASP A 60 -21.29 15.40 21.57
N ILE A 61 -21.83 14.20 21.43
CA ILE A 61 -21.05 12.96 21.45
C ILE A 61 -20.22 12.81 20.15
N LYS A 62 -20.76 13.26 19.00
CA LYS A 62 -20.06 13.19 17.70
C LYS A 62 -18.87 14.14 17.61
N SER A 63 -18.86 15.23 18.39
CA SER A 63 -17.74 16.18 18.45
C SER A 63 -16.54 15.64 19.27
N ILE A 64 -16.72 14.64 20.11
CA ILE A 64 -15.72 14.11 21.06
C ILE A 64 -14.84 13.02 20.40
N VAL A 65 -15.32 12.34 19.36
CA VAL A 65 -14.57 11.25 18.71
C VAL A 65 -13.39 11.82 17.93
N LYS A 66 -12.17 11.66 18.48
CA LYS A 66 -10.92 12.08 17.86
C LYS A 66 -10.17 10.88 17.28
N GLY A 67 -9.56 11.08 16.11
CA GLY A 67 -8.74 10.07 15.44
C GLY A 67 -7.67 10.71 14.56
N LYS A 68 -6.78 9.89 14.02
CA LYS A 68 -5.67 10.36 13.18
C LYS A 68 -6.04 10.34 11.71
N VAL A 69 -5.72 11.45 11.02
CA VAL A 69 -5.64 11.58 9.57
C VAL A 69 -4.18 11.89 9.25
N GLY A 70 -3.42 10.92 8.76
CA GLY A 70 -1.96 11.03 8.70
C GLY A 70 -1.38 11.21 10.11
N ASN A 71 -0.65 12.31 10.33
CA ASN A 71 -0.08 12.68 11.63
C ASN A 71 -0.95 13.67 12.43
N LYS A 72 -2.03 14.18 11.84
CA LYS A 72 -2.90 15.19 12.46
C LYS A 72 -4.02 14.51 13.24
N LEU A 73 -4.27 14.95 14.48
CA LEU A 73 -5.43 14.56 15.26
C LEU A 73 -6.62 15.45 14.84
N MET A 74 -7.73 14.82 14.48
CA MET A 74 -8.95 15.48 14.02
C MET A 74 -10.19 14.85 14.71
N THR A 75 -11.27 15.61 14.80
CA THR A 75 -12.58 15.09 15.19
C THR A 75 -13.29 14.45 14.00
N LEU A 76 -14.28 13.57 14.26
CA LEU A 76 -15.10 13.00 13.20
C LEU A 76 -15.84 14.07 12.38
N SER A 77 -16.29 15.14 13.04
CA SER A 77 -16.95 16.28 12.39
C SER A 77 -16.03 16.99 11.41
N GLU A 78 -14.79 17.31 11.83
CA GLU A 78 -13.79 17.92 10.95
C GLU A 78 -13.47 17.07 9.73
N VAL A 79 -13.33 15.75 9.91
CA VAL A 79 -13.05 14.82 8.80
C VAL A 79 -14.23 14.73 7.83
N LYS A 80 -15.47 14.70 8.34
CA LYS A 80 -16.69 14.73 7.51
C LYS A 80 -16.81 16.04 6.75
N SER A 81 -16.54 17.19 7.41
CA SER A 81 -16.54 18.51 6.77
C SER A 81 -15.51 18.58 5.66
N LEU A 82 -14.28 18.12 5.91
CA LEU A 82 -13.23 18.03 4.90
C LEU A 82 -13.67 17.18 3.70
N PHE A 83 -14.26 16.02 3.95
CA PHE A 83 -14.78 15.15 2.88
C PHE A 83 -15.88 15.85 2.05
N LEU A 84 -16.83 16.53 2.70
CA LEU A 84 -17.90 17.24 2.02
C LEU A 84 -17.34 18.40 1.17
N THR A 85 -16.35 19.13 1.69
CA THR A 85 -15.64 20.17 0.93
C THR A 85 -14.99 19.59 -0.32
N LEU A 86 -14.28 18.45 -0.22
CA LEU A 86 -13.69 17.77 -1.37
C LEU A 86 -14.74 17.27 -2.36
N LYS A 87 -15.87 16.76 -1.88
CA LYS A 87 -16.96 16.24 -2.72
C LYS A 87 -17.67 17.34 -3.49
N ASN A 88 -17.87 18.49 -2.86
CA ASN A 88 -18.62 19.62 -3.40
C ASN A 88 -17.73 20.65 -4.14
N SER A 89 -16.38 20.49 -4.09
CA SER A 89 -15.51 21.40 -4.82
C SER A 89 -15.79 21.31 -6.32
N SER A 90 -16.14 22.46 -6.91
CA SER A 90 -16.33 22.61 -8.36
C SER A 90 -15.02 22.56 -9.14
N ALA A 91 -13.87 22.71 -8.46
CA ALA A 91 -12.57 22.44 -9.06
C ALA A 91 -12.56 20.99 -9.55
N PRO A 92 -12.09 20.76 -10.77
CA PRO A 92 -12.08 19.42 -11.34
C PRO A 92 -11.10 18.53 -10.56
N VAL A 93 -11.54 18.05 -9.40
CA VAL A 93 -10.91 16.93 -8.66
C VAL A 93 -10.65 15.74 -9.59
N TYR A 94 -11.19 15.81 -10.80
CA TYR A 94 -11.31 14.73 -11.79
C TYR A 94 -10.46 14.93 -13.04
N THR A 95 -9.88 16.11 -13.28
CA THR A 95 -9.11 16.41 -14.51
C THR A 95 -7.61 16.20 -14.34
N GLU A 96 -7.17 15.71 -13.19
CA GLU A 96 -5.76 15.38 -12.98
C GLU A 96 -5.39 14.08 -13.73
N GLY A 97 -5.54 14.09 -15.06
CA GLY A 97 -4.99 13.09 -15.96
C GLY A 97 -5.74 11.74 -16.03
N GLY A 98 -5.59 11.10 -17.17
CA GLY A 98 -6.13 9.78 -17.49
C GLY A 98 -7.60 9.75 -17.91
N SER A 99 -7.89 8.94 -18.91
CA SER A 99 -9.25 8.73 -19.43
C SER A 99 -10.10 7.92 -18.44
N ASP A 100 -11.42 7.97 -18.57
CA ASP A 100 -12.35 7.15 -17.80
C ASP A 100 -12.11 5.65 -18.02
N LYS A 101 -11.64 5.25 -19.22
CA LYS A 101 -11.25 3.87 -19.50
C LYS A 101 -10.03 3.44 -18.68
N GLU A 102 -9.02 4.29 -18.58
CA GLU A 102 -7.82 4.03 -17.74
C GLU A 102 -8.17 3.98 -16.27
N PHE A 103 -9.02 4.90 -15.81
CA PHE A 103 -9.49 4.87 -14.43
C PHE A 103 -10.34 3.63 -14.13
N CYS A 104 -11.14 3.15 -15.09
CA CYS A 104 -11.88 1.89 -14.95
C CYS A 104 -10.94 0.70 -14.72
N LEU A 105 -9.87 0.58 -15.51
CA LEU A 105 -8.86 -0.47 -15.32
C LEU A 105 -8.18 -0.38 -13.96
N LEU A 106 -7.79 0.83 -13.54
CA LEU A 106 -7.23 1.09 -12.21
C LEU A 106 -8.20 0.70 -11.09
N ALA A 107 -9.47 1.13 -11.19
CA ALA A 107 -10.49 0.84 -10.19
C ALA A 107 -10.78 -0.66 -10.05
N ASN A 108 -10.73 -1.43 -11.15
CA ASN A 108 -10.82 -2.89 -11.10
C ASN A 108 -9.69 -3.50 -10.27
N GLY A 109 -8.44 -3.07 -10.49
CA GLY A 109 -7.31 -3.53 -9.71
C GLY A 109 -7.41 -3.15 -8.23
N PHE A 110 -7.80 -1.90 -7.93
CA PHE A 110 -8.03 -1.46 -6.57
C PHE A 110 -9.13 -2.27 -5.87
N TRP A 111 -10.26 -2.52 -6.58
CA TRP A 111 -11.34 -3.34 -6.02
C TRP A 111 -10.91 -4.78 -5.82
N GLN A 112 -10.03 -5.30 -6.69
CA GLN A 112 -9.44 -6.63 -6.51
C GLN A 112 -8.59 -6.72 -5.23
N ALA A 113 -7.89 -5.66 -4.83
CA ALA A 113 -7.17 -5.59 -3.56
C ALA A 113 -8.15 -5.41 -2.38
N GLU A 114 -8.80 -4.27 -2.29
CA GLU A 114 -9.51 -3.76 -1.12
C GLU A 114 -11.02 -4.03 -1.12
N GLY A 115 -11.60 -4.43 -2.25
CA GLY A 115 -13.03 -4.60 -2.38
C GLY A 115 -13.54 -5.87 -1.70
N TYR A 116 -14.73 -5.78 -1.14
CA TYR A 116 -15.55 -6.89 -0.68
C TYR A 116 -16.78 -7.02 -1.57
N ILE A 117 -17.16 -8.25 -1.89
CA ILE A 117 -18.37 -8.59 -2.65
C ILE A 117 -19.13 -9.66 -1.87
N GLY A 118 -20.33 -9.35 -1.45
CA GLY A 118 -21.15 -10.24 -0.67
C GLY A 118 -22.57 -9.70 -0.59
N GLY A 119 -23.16 -9.77 0.60
CA GLY A 119 -24.49 -9.22 0.82
C GLY A 119 -24.98 -9.47 2.24
N ILE A 120 -26.21 -9.04 2.50
CA ILE A 120 -26.84 -9.14 3.79
C ILE A 120 -28.25 -9.71 3.66
N PHE A 121 -28.63 -10.57 4.60
CA PHE A 121 -30.05 -10.88 4.85
C PHE A 121 -30.68 -9.75 5.67
N ARG A 122 -31.83 -9.24 5.25
CA ARG A 122 -32.62 -8.31 6.07
C ARG A 122 -33.67 -9.05 6.90
N SER A 123 -34.49 -9.86 6.26
CA SER A 123 -35.49 -10.70 6.94
C SER A 123 -35.78 -11.93 6.08
N GLY A 124 -35.98 -13.08 6.71
CA GLY A 124 -36.29 -14.34 6.01
C GLY A 124 -35.26 -14.64 4.90
N LEU A 125 -35.75 -14.83 3.68
CA LEU A 125 -34.94 -15.08 2.48
C LEU A 125 -34.59 -13.79 1.70
N ASN A 126 -34.90 -12.61 2.23
CA ASN A 126 -34.58 -11.35 1.58
C ASN A 126 -33.09 -11.01 1.70
N PHE A 127 -32.35 -11.42 0.71
CA PHE A 127 -30.92 -11.14 0.56
C PHE A 127 -30.70 -9.98 -0.44
N TYR A 128 -29.77 -9.11 -0.09
CA TYR A 128 -29.36 -7.96 -0.92
C TYR A 128 -27.85 -7.97 -1.11
N PRO A 129 -27.35 -7.80 -2.36
CA PRO A 129 -25.92 -7.68 -2.62
C PRO A 129 -25.38 -6.40 -1.98
N LEU A 130 -24.16 -6.53 -1.44
CA LEU A 130 -23.37 -5.44 -0.87
C LEU A 130 -21.96 -5.55 -1.43
N CYS A 131 -21.52 -4.51 -2.13
CA CYS A 131 -20.15 -4.35 -2.58
C CYS A 131 -19.54 -3.16 -1.85
N THR A 132 -18.42 -3.35 -1.18
CA THR A 132 -17.78 -2.28 -0.40
C THR A 132 -16.28 -2.29 -0.57
N ALA A 133 -15.66 -1.12 -0.55
CA ALA A 133 -14.21 -0.97 -0.48
C ALA A 133 -13.87 0.05 0.61
N THR A 134 -12.81 -0.21 1.37
CA THR A 134 -12.45 0.58 2.55
C THR A 134 -10.97 0.94 2.51
N GLN A 135 -10.64 2.20 2.84
CA GLN A 135 -9.26 2.68 2.94
C GLN A 135 -9.08 3.59 4.16
N LEU A 136 -7.85 3.72 4.63
CA LEU A 136 -7.52 4.80 5.57
C LEU A 136 -7.89 6.15 4.95
N PHE A 137 -8.55 7.00 5.73
CA PHE A 137 -8.94 8.32 5.27
C PHE A 137 -7.69 9.19 5.03
N SER A 138 -7.56 9.71 3.83
CA SER A 138 -6.65 10.77 3.41
C SER A 138 -7.36 11.60 2.34
N ILE A 139 -6.80 12.76 1.99
CA ILE A 139 -7.31 13.57 0.87
C ILE A 139 -7.30 12.75 -0.43
N GLU A 140 -6.24 12.00 -0.66
CA GLU A 140 -6.05 11.20 -1.87
C GLU A 140 -7.04 10.02 -1.93
N SER A 141 -7.25 9.29 -0.83
CA SER A 141 -8.24 8.21 -0.79
C SER A 141 -9.67 8.75 -0.95
N ALA A 142 -9.97 9.91 -0.35
CA ALA A 142 -11.24 10.59 -0.54
C ALA A 142 -11.46 10.99 -2.02
N LYS A 143 -10.46 11.61 -2.66
CA LYS A 143 -10.48 11.95 -4.09
C LYS A 143 -10.70 10.71 -4.96
N PHE A 144 -9.98 9.61 -4.68
CA PHE A 144 -10.17 8.34 -5.39
C PHE A 144 -11.62 7.84 -5.32
N PHE A 145 -12.18 7.75 -4.11
CA PHE A 145 -13.56 7.28 -3.94
C PHE A 145 -14.62 8.23 -4.50
N ILE A 146 -14.39 9.54 -4.47
CA ILE A 146 -15.28 10.53 -5.12
C ILE A 146 -15.27 10.31 -6.64
N ARG A 147 -14.10 10.13 -7.25
CA ARG A 147 -13.98 9.81 -8.68
C ARG A 147 -14.65 8.48 -9.01
N LEU A 148 -14.44 7.46 -8.20
CA LEU A 148 -15.08 6.15 -8.36
C LEU A 148 -16.61 6.27 -8.31
N ASN A 149 -17.15 7.03 -7.35
CA ASN A 149 -18.59 7.24 -7.25
C ASN A 149 -19.17 7.93 -8.50
N LYS A 150 -18.46 8.93 -9.03
CA LYS A 150 -18.86 9.59 -10.28
C LYS A 150 -18.84 8.62 -11.46
N ALA A 151 -17.77 7.82 -11.61
CA ALA A 151 -17.66 6.81 -12.65
C ALA A 151 -18.75 5.73 -12.54
N LEU A 152 -19.29 5.51 -11.34
CA LEU A 152 -20.40 4.59 -11.05
C LEU A 152 -21.77 5.34 -10.96
N CYS A 153 -21.91 6.41 -11.72
CA CYS A 153 -23.15 7.19 -11.85
C CYS A 153 -23.72 7.71 -10.52
N ASN A 154 -22.86 7.98 -9.54
CA ASN A 154 -23.22 8.43 -8.17
C ASN A 154 -24.15 7.46 -7.41
N LYS A 155 -24.10 6.17 -7.72
CA LYS A 155 -24.96 5.16 -7.07
C LYS A 155 -24.44 4.64 -5.73
N GLY A 156 -23.23 5.05 -5.31
CA GLY A 156 -22.66 4.61 -4.06
C GLY A 156 -22.90 5.55 -2.88
N THR A 157 -22.72 5.03 -1.69
CA THR A 157 -22.76 5.76 -0.44
C THR A 157 -21.41 5.73 0.26
N PHE A 158 -21.14 6.75 1.07
CA PHE A 158 -19.89 6.87 1.83
C PHE A 158 -20.17 6.77 3.31
N SER A 159 -19.29 6.11 4.04
CA SER A 159 -19.24 6.20 5.51
C SER A 159 -17.81 6.47 5.95
N ILE A 160 -17.67 7.29 6.99
CA ILE A 160 -16.39 7.59 7.63
C ILE A 160 -16.50 7.13 9.08
N THR A 161 -15.61 6.23 9.49
CA THR A 161 -15.60 5.62 10.82
C THR A 161 -14.19 5.59 11.39
N LEU A 162 -14.09 5.41 12.71
CA LEU A 162 -12.81 5.19 13.38
C LEU A 162 -12.52 3.70 13.45
N ASN A 163 -11.31 3.26 13.08
CA ASN A 163 -10.89 1.88 13.25
C ASN A 163 -10.32 1.63 14.67
N SER A 164 -10.05 0.37 15.00
CA SER A 164 -9.48 -0.05 16.29
C SER A 164 -8.11 0.56 16.61
N PHE A 165 -7.41 1.10 15.61
CA PHE A 165 -6.11 1.77 15.78
C PHE A 165 -6.21 3.29 15.94
N GLY A 166 -7.42 3.84 16.16
CA GLY A 166 -7.63 5.27 16.29
C GLY A 166 -7.39 6.07 15.00
N LYS A 167 -7.55 5.44 13.83
CA LYS A 167 -7.43 6.10 12.53
C LYS A 167 -8.77 6.12 11.83
N PHE A 168 -9.07 7.23 11.16
CA PHE A 168 -10.26 7.30 10.32
C PHE A 168 -10.10 6.45 9.08
N VAL A 169 -11.19 5.78 8.73
CA VAL A 169 -11.33 5.03 7.49
C VAL A 169 -12.54 5.56 6.71
N ILE A 170 -12.41 5.59 5.40
CA ILE A 170 -13.51 5.87 4.49
C ILE A 170 -13.91 4.56 3.81
N ALA A 171 -15.21 4.26 3.83
CA ALA A 171 -15.77 3.14 3.10
C ALA A 171 -16.74 3.65 2.02
N TYR A 172 -16.61 3.08 0.84
CA TYR A 172 -17.52 3.28 -0.30
C TYR A 172 -18.36 2.03 -0.48
N ARG A 173 -19.69 2.17 -0.59
CA ARG A 173 -20.65 1.07 -0.62
C ARG A 173 -21.60 1.19 -1.78
N LEU A 174 -21.84 0.08 -2.46
CA LEU A 174 -22.88 -0.14 -3.45
C LEU A 174 -23.80 -1.24 -2.94
N SER A 175 -25.11 -1.02 -2.93
CA SER A 175 -26.07 -1.99 -2.43
C SER A 175 -27.30 -2.09 -3.32
N GLY A 176 -27.96 -3.25 -3.28
CA GLY A 176 -29.17 -3.51 -4.06
C GLY A 176 -28.91 -4.16 -5.41
N TRP A 177 -29.91 -4.93 -5.87
CA TRP A 177 -29.79 -5.73 -7.09
C TRP A 177 -29.67 -4.87 -8.35
N ASP A 178 -30.41 -3.79 -8.46
CA ASP A 178 -30.34 -2.90 -9.62
C ASP A 178 -28.96 -2.27 -9.76
N THR A 179 -28.43 -1.73 -8.66
CA THR A 179 -27.06 -1.16 -8.66
C THR A 179 -26.01 -2.23 -8.96
N PHE A 180 -26.19 -3.45 -8.44
CA PHE A 180 -25.25 -4.53 -8.69
C PHE A 180 -25.22 -4.90 -10.20
N PHE A 181 -26.36 -5.10 -10.84
CA PHE A 181 -26.40 -5.51 -12.24
C PHE A 181 -26.20 -4.37 -13.23
N SER A 182 -26.76 -3.18 -12.97
CA SER A 182 -26.69 -2.07 -13.91
C SER A 182 -25.39 -1.27 -13.83
N VAL A 183 -24.69 -1.32 -12.68
CA VAL A 183 -23.50 -0.49 -12.44
C VAL A 183 -22.28 -1.32 -12.07
N PHE A 184 -22.37 -2.15 -11.02
CA PHE A 184 -21.19 -2.86 -10.50
C PHE A 184 -20.65 -3.89 -11.47
N VAL A 185 -21.46 -4.85 -11.92
CA VAL A 185 -21.01 -5.94 -12.81
C VAL A 185 -20.49 -5.42 -14.16
N PRO A 186 -21.15 -4.46 -14.84
CA PRO A 186 -20.63 -3.91 -16.08
C PRO A 186 -19.29 -3.16 -15.93
N TYR A 187 -19.04 -2.56 -14.76
CA TYR A 187 -17.83 -1.79 -14.50
C TYR A 187 -16.66 -2.67 -14.05
N PHE A 188 -16.91 -3.64 -13.16
CA PHE A 188 -15.88 -4.50 -12.55
C PHE A 188 -15.75 -5.86 -13.27
N LYS A 189 -15.42 -5.83 -14.56
CA LYS A 189 -15.28 -7.03 -15.42
C LYS A 189 -13.98 -7.79 -15.22
N MET A 190 -12.96 -7.17 -14.61
CA MET A 190 -11.61 -7.71 -14.50
C MET A 190 -11.30 -8.21 -13.07
N LEU A 191 -12.28 -8.71 -12.35
CA LEU A 191 -12.05 -9.33 -11.05
C LEU A 191 -11.70 -10.82 -11.22
N TYR A 192 -10.96 -11.37 -10.25
CA TYR A 192 -10.43 -12.74 -10.29
C TYR A 192 -10.69 -13.45 -8.96
N GLY A 193 -10.45 -14.77 -8.97
CA GLY A 193 -10.49 -15.60 -7.78
C GLY A 193 -11.83 -15.53 -7.05
N GLU A 194 -11.79 -15.40 -5.73
CA GLU A 194 -13.00 -15.36 -4.90
C GLU A 194 -13.92 -14.18 -5.23
N LYS A 195 -13.39 -13.02 -5.64
CA LYS A 195 -14.22 -11.86 -5.99
C LYS A 195 -15.00 -12.09 -7.27
N TYR A 196 -14.38 -12.73 -8.27
CA TYR A 196 -15.10 -13.12 -9.48
C TYR A 196 -16.12 -14.21 -9.21
N ARG A 197 -15.76 -15.23 -8.41
CA ARG A 197 -16.70 -16.29 -7.99
C ARG A 197 -17.86 -15.72 -7.18
N ALA A 198 -17.64 -14.69 -6.34
CA ALA A 198 -18.70 -14.01 -5.61
C ALA A 198 -19.72 -13.35 -6.57
N ILE A 199 -19.25 -12.72 -7.66
CA ILE A 199 -20.16 -12.19 -8.70
C ILE A 199 -20.99 -13.33 -9.31
N LEU A 200 -20.37 -14.45 -9.67
CA LEU A 200 -21.08 -15.59 -10.25
C LEU A 200 -22.10 -16.21 -9.27
N LYS A 201 -21.74 -16.32 -7.99
CA LYS A 201 -22.66 -16.75 -6.93
C LYS A 201 -23.83 -15.79 -6.77
N LEU A 202 -23.60 -14.47 -6.78
CA LEU A 202 -24.66 -13.46 -6.70
C LEU A 202 -25.60 -13.54 -7.91
N ASN A 203 -25.10 -13.76 -9.12
CA ASN A 203 -25.92 -14.00 -10.31
C ASN A 203 -26.84 -15.19 -10.11
N LYS A 204 -26.29 -16.31 -9.56
CA LYS A 204 -27.10 -17.51 -9.29
C LYS A 204 -28.13 -17.28 -8.18
N ILE A 205 -27.76 -16.57 -7.10
CA ILE A 205 -28.69 -16.19 -6.02
C ILE A 205 -29.86 -15.37 -6.58
N TYR A 206 -29.59 -14.43 -7.48
CA TYR A 206 -30.64 -13.63 -8.12
C TYR A 206 -31.60 -14.47 -8.95
N ALA A 207 -31.07 -15.40 -9.75
CA ALA A 207 -31.87 -16.34 -10.52
C ALA A 207 -32.75 -17.21 -9.62
N LEU A 208 -32.18 -17.78 -8.54
CA LEU A 208 -32.92 -18.56 -7.54
C LEU A 208 -33.99 -17.72 -6.83
N LYS A 209 -33.68 -16.49 -6.45
CA LYS A 209 -34.66 -15.56 -5.85
C LYS A 209 -35.88 -15.34 -6.73
N ASN A 210 -35.67 -15.19 -8.03
CA ASN A 210 -36.77 -15.02 -8.99
C ASN A 210 -37.55 -16.32 -9.21
N HIS A 211 -36.87 -17.46 -9.26
CA HIS A 211 -37.51 -18.77 -9.36
C HIS A 211 -38.37 -19.09 -8.13
N ILE A 212 -37.86 -18.85 -6.92
CA ILE A 212 -38.59 -19.09 -5.66
C ILE A 212 -39.88 -18.25 -5.59
N LYS A 213 -39.89 -17.03 -6.12
CA LYS A 213 -41.13 -16.22 -6.18
C LYS A 213 -42.24 -16.86 -7.00
N GLN A 214 -41.89 -17.69 -7.98
CA GLN A 214 -42.83 -18.34 -8.87
C GLN A 214 -43.26 -19.74 -8.41
N THR A 215 -42.33 -20.51 -7.81
CA THR A 215 -42.51 -21.93 -7.56
C THR A 215 -42.59 -22.30 -6.08
N SER A 216 -42.14 -21.44 -5.16
CA SER A 216 -42.01 -21.74 -3.72
C SER A 216 -41.18 -22.99 -3.38
N ASP A 217 -40.33 -23.45 -4.31
CA ASP A 217 -39.54 -24.68 -4.19
C ASP A 217 -38.53 -24.63 -3.04
N ASN A 218 -38.60 -25.63 -2.13
CA ASN A 218 -37.74 -25.71 -0.95
C ASN A 218 -36.28 -26.03 -1.32
N MET A 219 -36.00 -26.83 -2.36
CA MET A 219 -34.65 -27.09 -2.82
C MET A 219 -33.96 -25.80 -3.28
N SER A 220 -34.65 -24.96 -4.05
CA SER A 220 -34.16 -23.66 -4.49
C SER A 220 -33.92 -22.70 -3.32
N LYS A 221 -34.77 -22.72 -2.27
CA LYS A 221 -34.56 -21.93 -1.03
C LYS A 221 -33.30 -22.38 -0.30
N VAL A 222 -33.11 -23.70 -0.09
CA VAL A 222 -31.90 -24.26 0.54
C VAL A 222 -30.66 -23.90 -0.28
N HIS A 223 -30.71 -24.03 -1.60
CA HIS A 223 -29.60 -23.67 -2.47
C HIS A 223 -29.27 -22.16 -2.38
N LEU A 224 -30.25 -21.29 -2.34
CA LEU A 224 -30.04 -19.83 -2.16
C LEU A 224 -29.31 -19.55 -0.85
N VAL A 225 -29.80 -20.09 0.28
CA VAL A 225 -29.16 -19.88 1.61
C VAL A 225 -27.73 -20.43 1.61
N SER A 226 -27.50 -21.63 1.08
CA SER A 226 -26.17 -22.24 0.97
C SER A 226 -25.19 -21.36 0.16
N LEU A 227 -25.61 -20.82 -0.99
CA LEU A 227 -24.78 -19.91 -1.78
C LEU A 227 -24.43 -18.62 -1.03
N VAL A 228 -25.39 -18.05 -0.31
CA VAL A 228 -25.15 -16.87 0.52
C VAL A 228 -24.10 -17.15 1.59
N TYR A 229 -24.23 -18.26 2.30
CA TYR A 229 -23.23 -18.66 3.31
C TYR A 229 -21.85 -18.97 2.71
N SER A 230 -21.80 -19.37 1.45
CA SER A 230 -20.53 -19.61 0.74
C SER A 230 -19.87 -18.34 0.19
N LEU A 231 -20.47 -17.15 0.33
CA LEU A 231 -19.83 -15.90 -0.05
C LEU A 231 -18.72 -15.55 0.94
N THR A 232 -17.59 -15.05 0.42
CA THR A 232 -16.41 -14.73 1.22
C THR A 232 -16.75 -13.76 2.37
N GLY A 233 -16.29 -14.08 3.58
CA GLY A 233 -16.48 -13.26 4.77
C GLY A 233 -17.88 -13.36 5.40
N TYR A 234 -18.81 -14.06 4.78
CA TYR A 234 -20.17 -14.16 5.31
C TYR A 234 -20.29 -15.23 6.41
N SER A 235 -19.64 -16.39 6.20
CA SER A 235 -19.67 -17.49 7.17
C SER A 235 -19.05 -17.15 8.53
N SER A 236 -18.04 -16.26 8.57
CA SER A 236 -17.39 -15.84 9.81
C SER A 236 -18.17 -14.78 10.60
N ASN A 237 -19.13 -14.10 9.97
CA ASN A 237 -19.91 -13.03 10.56
C ASN A 237 -21.28 -13.47 11.08
N TYR A 238 -21.72 -14.69 10.75
CA TYR A 238 -22.95 -15.23 11.31
C TYR A 238 -22.67 -15.97 12.61
N LYS A 239 -23.39 -15.58 13.68
CA LYS A 239 -23.43 -16.32 14.96
C LYS A 239 -24.19 -17.63 14.85
N VAL A 240 -24.85 -17.89 13.72
CA VAL A 240 -25.76 -19.01 13.48
C VAL A 240 -25.19 -19.84 12.34
N SER A 241 -25.11 -21.16 12.52
CA SER A 241 -24.65 -22.09 11.48
C SER A 241 -25.61 -22.11 10.27
N LEU A 242 -25.14 -22.65 9.14
CA LEU A 242 -25.98 -22.81 7.95
C LEU A 242 -27.22 -23.67 8.26
N GLU A 243 -27.01 -24.77 8.97
CA GLU A 243 -28.07 -25.70 9.37
C GLU A 243 -29.09 -25.04 10.29
N GLU A 244 -28.66 -24.33 11.33
CA GLU A 244 -29.53 -23.57 12.23
C GLU A 244 -30.31 -22.49 11.47
N LYS A 245 -29.67 -21.83 10.49
CA LYS A 245 -30.38 -20.85 9.66
C LYS A 245 -31.47 -21.50 8.80
N LEU A 246 -31.19 -22.66 8.21
CA LEU A 246 -32.19 -23.40 7.42
C LEU A 246 -33.38 -23.80 8.32
N LEU A 247 -33.11 -24.39 9.49
CA LEU A 247 -34.15 -24.75 10.46
C LEU A 247 -34.99 -23.53 10.86
N SER A 248 -34.38 -22.39 11.14
CA SER A 248 -35.09 -21.14 11.46
C SER A 248 -36.00 -20.64 10.33
N LEU A 249 -35.80 -21.10 9.13
CA LEU A 249 -36.58 -20.78 7.91
C LEU A 249 -37.62 -21.89 7.61
N GLY A 250 -37.72 -22.94 8.41
CA GLY A 250 -38.57 -24.08 8.19
C GLY A 250 -38.10 -24.97 7.01
N LEU A 251 -36.78 -24.98 6.73
CA LEU A 251 -36.18 -25.76 5.65
C LEU A 251 -35.38 -26.95 6.23
N ASP A 252 -35.45 -28.09 5.55
CA ASP A 252 -34.73 -29.30 5.94
C ASP A 252 -33.24 -29.20 5.55
N PRO A 253 -32.29 -29.23 6.50
CA PRO A 253 -30.85 -29.22 6.22
C PRO A 253 -30.39 -30.48 5.45
N ALA A 254 -31.12 -31.59 5.47
CA ALA A 254 -30.75 -32.80 4.72
C ALA A 254 -30.66 -32.55 3.20
N LEU A 255 -31.46 -31.60 2.69
CA LEU A 255 -31.44 -31.18 1.28
C LEU A 255 -30.11 -30.57 0.82
N LEU A 256 -29.21 -30.17 1.76
CA LEU A 256 -27.86 -29.69 1.41
C LEU A 256 -27.05 -30.75 0.66
N LYS A 257 -27.27 -32.06 0.96
CA LYS A 257 -26.54 -33.15 0.33
C LYS A 257 -26.93 -33.37 -1.14
N GLU A 258 -28.11 -32.93 -1.53
CA GLU A 258 -28.66 -33.04 -2.88
C GLU A 258 -28.27 -31.86 -3.78
N LEU A 259 -27.66 -30.79 -3.20
CA LEU A 259 -27.29 -29.63 -3.95
C LEU A 259 -26.21 -29.93 -4.99
N PRO A 260 -26.32 -29.41 -6.22
CA PRO A 260 -25.30 -29.60 -7.24
C PRO A 260 -23.97 -28.94 -6.82
N LYS A 261 -22.88 -29.70 -6.96
CA LYS A 261 -21.52 -29.15 -6.79
C LYS A 261 -21.23 -28.20 -7.96
N VAL A 262 -21.18 -26.92 -7.69
CA VAL A 262 -20.92 -25.89 -8.70
C VAL A 262 -19.42 -25.58 -8.72
N SER A 263 -18.78 -25.84 -9.87
CA SER A 263 -17.41 -25.39 -10.13
C SER A 263 -17.47 -24.07 -10.93
N TYR A 264 -16.78 -23.06 -10.44
CA TYR A 264 -16.65 -21.78 -11.13
C TYR A 264 -15.28 -21.67 -11.77
N LYS A 265 -15.23 -21.48 -13.11
CA LYS A 265 -14.00 -21.11 -13.80
C LYS A 265 -13.60 -19.69 -13.42
N ASP A 266 -12.31 -19.44 -13.35
CA ASP A 266 -11.80 -18.10 -13.07
C ASP A 266 -11.84 -17.20 -14.33
N ASN A 267 -11.69 -15.89 -14.11
CA ASN A 267 -11.69 -14.91 -15.19
C ASN A 267 -10.44 -15.11 -16.08
N ALA A 268 -10.64 -15.25 -17.38
CA ALA A 268 -9.57 -15.45 -18.35
C ALA A 268 -8.92 -14.16 -18.86
N ILE A 269 -9.48 -12.99 -18.57
CA ILE A 269 -8.97 -11.69 -19.04
C ILE A 269 -7.57 -11.47 -18.44
N LYS A 270 -6.59 -11.08 -19.27
CA LYS A 270 -5.24 -10.74 -18.82
C LYS A 270 -5.24 -9.38 -18.10
N PRO A 271 -4.66 -9.25 -16.88
CA PRO A 271 -4.56 -7.97 -16.22
C PRO A 271 -3.67 -7.00 -16.99
N SER A 272 -4.08 -5.74 -17.09
CA SER A 272 -3.26 -4.66 -17.65
C SER A 272 -2.33 -4.07 -16.58
N PHE A 273 -1.35 -3.25 -16.98
CA PHE A 273 -0.51 -2.53 -16.02
C PHE A 273 -1.34 -1.60 -15.12
N LEU A 274 -2.37 -0.94 -15.65
CA LEU A 274 -3.26 -0.10 -14.86
C LEU A 274 -4.06 -0.90 -13.83
N PHE A 275 -4.45 -2.13 -14.13
CA PHE A 275 -5.03 -3.03 -13.14
C PHE A 275 -4.01 -3.33 -12.02
N ILE A 276 -2.75 -3.64 -12.38
CA ILE A 276 -1.69 -3.89 -11.40
C ILE A 276 -1.43 -2.65 -10.55
N LEU A 277 -1.43 -1.46 -11.16
CA LEU A 277 -1.30 -0.20 -10.44
C LEU A 277 -2.46 0.02 -9.45
N GLY A 278 -3.69 -0.27 -9.87
CA GLY A 278 -4.85 -0.21 -8.97
C GLY A 278 -4.74 -1.19 -7.81
N PHE A 279 -4.31 -2.43 -8.09
CA PHE A 279 -4.05 -3.43 -7.05
C PHE A 279 -2.97 -2.97 -6.08
N PHE A 280 -1.88 -2.39 -6.60
CA PHE A 280 -0.81 -1.80 -5.81
C PHE A 280 -1.28 -0.63 -4.92
N LEU A 281 -2.24 0.17 -5.35
CA LEU A 281 -2.81 1.24 -4.52
C LEU A 281 -3.44 0.69 -3.23
N GLY A 282 -4.07 -0.48 -3.30
CA GLY A 282 -4.59 -1.20 -2.13
C GLY A 282 -3.47 -1.87 -1.33
N ASP A 283 -2.97 -2.97 -1.81
CA ASP A 283 -2.10 -3.90 -1.08
C ASP A 283 -0.61 -3.79 -1.42
N GLY A 284 -0.22 -2.78 -2.18
CA GLY A 284 1.17 -2.59 -2.57
C GLY A 284 1.97 -1.69 -1.65
N THR A 285 3.28 -1.83 -1.71
CA THR A 285 4.25 -0.92 -1.08
C THR A 285 5.35 -0.56 -2.06
N LEU A 286 5.72 0.72 -2.04
CA LEU A 286 6.85 1.27 -2.77
C LEU A 286 7.79 1.88 -1.74
N HIS A 287 8.98 1.32 -1.58
CA HIS A 287 9.89 1.78 -0.55
C HIS A 287 11.36 1.63 -0.95
N LEU A 288 12.20 2.32 -0.21
CA LEU A 288 13.63 2.29 -0.34
C LEU A 288 14.23 1.67 0.91
N LYS A 289 15.03 0.62 0.74
CA LYS A 289 15.86 0.04 1.78
C LYS A 289 17.31 0.44 1.55
N LEU A 290 17.99 0.85 2.60
CA LEU A 290 19.45 0.97 2.62
C LEU A 290 20.04 -0.26 3.31
N GLU A 291 21.09 -0.80 2.76
CA GLU A 291 21.85 -1.90 3.33
C GLU A 291 23.32 -1.49 3.49
N TRP A 292 23.89 -1.81 4.64
CA TRP A 292 25.32 -1.66 4.87
C TRP A 292 26.01 -2.98 4.59
N LYS A 293 27.04 -2.95 3.72
CA LYS A 293 27.90 -4.09 3.46
C LYS A 293 29.24 -3.89 4.17
N GLU A 294 29.40 -4.50 5.33
CA GLU A 294 30.59 -4.38 6.18
C GLU A 294 31.87 -4.73 5.45
N LYS A 295 31.88 -5.83 4.67
CA LYS A 295 33.07 -6.29 3.92
C LYS A 295 33.73 -5.20 3.07
N ASN A 296 32.94 -4.28 2.53
CA ASN A 296 33.42 -3.26 1.61
C ASN A 296 33.15 -1.83 2.11
N SER A 297 32.59 -1.68 3.31
CA SER A 297 32.10 -0.40 3.87
C SER A 297 31.26 0.37 2.83
N THR A 298 30.25 -0.29 2.28
CA THR A 298 29.48 0.27 1.15
C THR A 298 28.01 0.37 1.49
N VAL A 299 27.39 1.51 1.20
CA VAL A 299 25.96 1.73 1.25
C VAL A 299 25.32 1.19 -0.04
N VAL A 300 24.41 0.23 0.09
CA VAL A 300 23.65 -0.32 -1.04
C VAL A 300 22.23 0.23 -0.99
N ILE A 301 21.82 0.80 -2.12
CA ILE A 301 20.48 1.35 -2.33
C ILE A 301 19.60 0.27 -2.94
N CYS A 302 18.56 -0.14 -2.22
CA CYS A 302 17.65 -1.21 -2.62
C CYS A 302 16.24 -0.65 -2.80
N PRO A 303 15.87 -0.14 -3.99
CA PRO A 303 14.50 0.24 -4.29
C PRO A 303 13.65 -1.01 -4.47
N LEU A 304 12.43 -0.99 -3.93
CA LEU A 304 11.52 -2.13 -3.87
C LEU A 304 10.08 -1.70 -4.19
N PHE A 305 9.43 -2.49 -5.03
CA PHE A 305 8.00 -2.47 -5.26
C PHE A 305 7.46 -3.86 -4.92
N ASN A 306 6.54 -3.92 -3.97
CA ASN A 306 5.96 -5.17 -3.50
C ASN A 306 4.44 -5.12 -3.54
N ILE A 307 3.83 -6.25 -3.88
CA ILE A 307 2.41 -6.54 -3.66
C ILE A 307 2.34 -7.80 -2.82
N VAL A 308 1.57 -7.78 -1.73
CA VAL A 308 1.45 -8.90 -0.80
C VAL A 308 0.00 -9.33 -0.69
N GLN A 309 -0.26 -10.64 -0.81
CA GLN A 309 -1.57 -11.24 -0.64
C GLN A 309 -1.49 -12.47 0.26
N SER A 310 -2.60 -12.86 0.89
CA SER A 310 -2.67 -14.12 1.64
C SER A 310 -2.37 -15.31 0.72
N ASN A 311 -1.83 -16.42 1.29
CA ASN A 311 -1.46 -17.61 0.52
C ASN A 311 -2.65 -18.48 0.08
N ALA A 312 -3.88 -17.92 0.02
CA ALA A 312 -5.03 -18.59 -0.54
C ALA A 312 -4.81 -18.92 -2.03
N GLU A 313 -5.24 -20.08 -2.48
CA GLU A 313 -5.05 -20.54 -3.86
C GLU A 313 -5.67 -19.58 -4.89
N SER A 314 -6.79 -18.94 -4.53
CA SER A 314 -7.43 -17.91 -5.35
C SER A 314 -6.55 -16.70 -5.61
N ASN A 315 -5.66 -16.36 -4.67
CA ASN A 315 -4.73 -15.24 -4.81
C ASN A 315 -3.49 -15.63 -5.64
N LYS A 316 -3.06 -16.89 -5.59
CA LYS A 316 -1.96 -17.38 -6.43
C LYS A 316 -2.20 -17.06 -7.90
N TYR A 317 -3.38 -17.43 -8.41
CA TYR A 317 -3.73 -17.23 -9.82
C TYR A 317 -3.57 -15.79 -10.29
N ILE A 318 -4.08 -14.81 -9.53
CA ILE A 318 -3.94 -13.40 -9.93
C ILE A 318 -2.50 -12.89 -9.77
N MET A 319 -1.78 -13.34 -8.73
CA MET A 319 -0.38 -12.96 -8.53
C MET A 319 0.52 -13.47 -9.66
N GLU A 320 0.33 -14.71 -10.12
CA GLU A 320 1.03 -15.27 -11.29
C GLU A 320 0.73 -14.45 -12.56
N ARG A 321 -0.54 -14.12 -12.82
CA ARG A 321 -0.91 -13.30 -13.99
C ARG A 321 -0.35 -11.88 -13.96
N MET A 322 -0.28 -11.25 -12.78
CA MET A 322 0.38 -9.95 -12.64
C MET A 322 1.88 -10.06 -12.89
N THR A 323 2.52 -11.14 -12.41
CA THR A 323 3.93 -11.46 -12.68
C THR A 323 4.17 -11.57 -14.19
N ASP A 324 3.36 -12.34 -14.91
CA ASP A 324 3.47 -12.52 -16.35
C ASP A 324 3.31 -11.19 -17.11
N THR A 325 2.37 -10.35 -16.66
CA THR A 325 2.14 -9.05 -17.27
C THR A 325 3.34 -8.11 -17.09
N LEU A 326 3.92 -8.05 -15.88
CA LEU A 326 5.09 -7.21 -15.61
C LEU A 326 6.33 -7.72 -16.38
N ASN A 327 6.55 -9.04 -16.41
CA ASN A 327 7.65 -9.62 -17.17
C ASN A 327 7.52 -9.34 -18.69
N ALA A 328 6.30 -9.38 -19.23
CA ALA A 328 6.04 -8.99 -20.62
C ALA A 328 6.31 -7.51 -20.91
N LEU A 329 6.35 -6.66 -19.89
CA LEU A 329 6.75 -5.25 -19.96
C LEU A 329 8.25 -5.04 -19.67
N ASN A 330 9.06 -6.11 -19.68
CA ASN A 330 10.46 -6.11 -19.33
C ASN A 330 10.77 -5.66 -17.89
N ILE A 331 9.82 -5.83 -16.98
CA ILE A 331 9.97 -5.59 -15.54
C ILE A 331 10.13 -6.93 -14.86
N LYS A 332 11.39 -7.30 -14.53
CA LYS A 332 11.69 -8.58 -13.88
C LYS A 332 11.06 -8.65 -12.50
N THR A 333 10.26 -9.69 -12.27
CA THR A 333 9.57 -9.92 -11.01
C THR A 333 9.98 -11.23 -10.37
N SER A 334 9.92 -11.31 -9.05
CA SER A 334 9.89 -12.56 -8.30
C SER A 334 8.55 -12.72 -7.61
N LEU A 335 8.01 -13.93 -7.63
CA LEU A 335 6.83 -14.32 -6.85
C LEU A 335 7.25 -15.36 -5.82
N GLU A 336 7.17 -14.98 -4.55
CA GLU A 336 7.58 -15.82 -3.43
C GLU A 336 6.35 -16.22 -2.61
N LYS A 337 6.31 -17.49 -2.18
CA LYS A 337 5.29 -18.04 -1.28
C LYS A 337 5.91 -18.21 0.10
N SER A 338 5.30 -17.62 1.11
CA SER A 338 5.58 -17.90 2.52
C SER A 338 4.48 -18.80 3.13
N ALA A 339 4.59 -19.09 4.42
CA ALA A 339 3.56 -19.81 5.17
C ALA A 339 2.20 -19.10 5.14
N THR A 340 2.17 -17.77 5.03
CA THR A 340 0.96 -16.96 5.15
C THR A 340 0.64 -16.10 3.94
N THR A 341 1.62 -15.84 3.05
CA THR A 341 1.46 -14.87 1.97
C THR A 341 2.11 -15.31 0.66
N TYR A 342 1.56 -14.78 -0.46
CA TYR A 342 2.27 -14.59 -1.73
C TYR A 342 2.79 -13.16 -1.79
N THR A 343 4.05 -12.99 -2.19
CA THR A 343 4.70 -11.68 -2.36
C THR A 343 5.26 -11.56 -3.77
N LEU A 344 4.71 -10.64 -4.55
CA LEU A 344 5.27 -10.23 -5.83
C LEU A 344 6.23 -9.07 -5.58
N THR A 345 7.48 -9.21 -6.04
CA THR A 345 8.54 -8.23 -5.79
C THR A 345 9.21 -7.81 -7.11
N VAL A 346 9.37 -6.49 -7.29
CA VAL A 346 10.29 -5.87 -8.25
C VAL A 346 11.40 -5.20 -7.45
N LYS A 347 12.65 -5.62 -7.66
CA LYS A 347 13.81 -5.14 -6.88
C LYS A 347 15.00 -4.79 -7.74
N GLY A 348 15.87 -3.94 -7.18
CA GLY A 348 17.16 -3.56 -7.77
C GLY A 348 17.09 -2.28 -8.59
N ILE A 349 18.21 -1.56 -8.60
CA ILE A 349 18.35 -0.23 -9.21
C ILE A 349 17.92 -0.26 -10.68
N ASN A 350 18.50 -1.16 -11.49
CA ASN A 350 18.21 -1.21 -12.91
C ASN A 350 16.75 -1.53 -13.21
N ASN A 351 16.16 -2.47 -12.49
CA ASN A 351 14.81 -2.92 -12.74
C ASN A 351 13.77 -1.89 -12.29
N VAL A 352 13.99 -1.31 -11.09
CA VAL A 352 13.04 -0.31 -10.56
C VAL A 352 13.24 1.03 -11.26
N PHE A 353 14.46 1.56 -11.36
CA PHE A 353 14.68 2.91 -11.88
C PHE A 353 14.63 2.99 -13.41
N ASN A 354 15.12 1.95 -14.13
CA ASN A 354 15.18 2.00 -15.59
C ASN A 354 13.95 1.40 -16.27
N SER A 355 13.15 0.59 -15.57
CA SER A 355 11.96 -0.05 -16.15
C SER A 355 10.66 0.39 -15.46
N LEU A 356 10.53 0.23 -14.13
CA LEU A 356 9.28 0.47 -13.42
C LEU A 356 8.99 1.98 -13.25
N ILE A 357 9.97 2.79 -12.79
CA ILE A 357 9.76 4.23 -12.53
C ILE A 357 9.37 5.00 -13.80
N PRO A 358 10.00 4.80 -14.98
CA PRO A 358 9.56 5.42 -16.22
C PRO A 358 8.10 5.11 -16.56
N LEU A 359 7.67 3.86 -16.35
CA LEU A 359 6.29 3.46 -16.58
C LEU A 359 5.34 4.12 -15.57
N LEU A 360 5.70 4.16 -14.29
CA LEU A 360 4.92 4.84 -13.25
C LEU A 360 4.81 6.35 -13.46
N LYS A 361 5.83 7.00 -14.05
CA LYS A 361 5.79 8.44 -14.40
C LYS A 361 4.66 8.76 -15.35
N ASN A 362 4.37 7.87 -16.32
CA ASN A 362 3.27 8.05 -17.27
C ASN A 362 1.89 8.03 -16.58
N TYR A 363 1.79 7.37 -15.41
CA TYR A 363 0.56 7.21 -14.64
C TYR A 363 0.65 7.85 -13.24
N SER A 364 1.54 8.82 -13.05
CA SER A 364 1.79 9.46 -11.75
C SER A 364 0.54 10.12 -11.15
N HIS A 365 -0.36 10.61 -12.00
CA HIS A 365 -1.66 11.17 -11.62
C HIS A 365 -2.61 10.12 -10.99
N PHE A 366 -2.35 8.82 -11.15
CA PHE A 366 -3.11 7.73 -10.53
C PHE A 366 -2.48 7.20 -9.23
N LEU A 367 -1.36 7.73 -8.78
CA LEU A 367 -0.67 7.16 -7.61
C LEU A 367 -1.33 7.50 -6.26
N TYR A 368 -2.26 8.48 -6.23
CA TYR A 368 -3.02 8.85 -5.04
C TYR A 368 -2.14 8.82 -3.76
N GLY A 369 -2.52 8.06 -2.74
CA GLY A 369 -1.79 7.95 -1.47
C GLY A 369 -0.38 7.34 -1.55
N LYS A 370 0.08 6.87 -2.70
CA LYS A 370 1.45 6.37 -2.93
C LYS A 370 2.40 7.43 -3.53
N SER A 371 1.89 8.62 -3.89
CA SER A 371 2.66 9.70 -4.54
C SER A 371 3.91 10.10 -3.74
N HIS A 372 3.83 10.13 -2.41
CA HIS A 372 4.96 10.50 -1.57
C HIS A 372 6.12 9.51 -1.71
N SER A 373 5.84 8.20 -1.62
CA SER A 373 6.87 7.16 -1.80
C SER A 373 7.42 7.14 -3.22
N PHE A 374 6.57 7.39 -4.22
CA PHE A 374 6.99 7.50 -5.62
C PHE A 374 7.93 8.69 -5.82
N ASN A 375 7.60 9.87 -5.31
CA ASN A 375 8.43 11.07 -5.42
C ASN A 375 9.80 10.88 -4.73
N LEU A 376 9.83 10.14 -3.60
CA LEU A 376 11.10 9.76 -2.97
C LEU A 376 11.95 8.92 -3.93
N LEU A 377 11.37 7.88 -4.56
CA LEU A 377 12.13 7.03 -5.48
C LEU A 377 12.57 7.77 -6.75
N VAL A 378 11.75 8.68 -7.29
CA VAL A 378 12.14 9.54 -8.41
C VAL A 378 13.30 10.47 -8.03
N TRP A 379 13.30 11.00 -6.82
CA TRP A 379 14.42 11.78 -6.30
C TRP A 379 15.70 10.94 -6.20
N VAL A 380 15.58 9.72 -5.64
CA VAL A 380 16.72 8.78 -5.51
C VAL A 380 17.21 8.32 -6.89
N GLU A 381 16.31 8.03 -7.83
CA GLU A 381 16.66 7.72 -9.23
C GLU A 381 17.55 8.81 -9.81
N ARG A 382 17.19 10.09 -9.64
CA ARG A 382 18.02 11.21 -10.13
C ARG A 382 19.38 11.24 -9.46
N LEU A 383 19.44 11.06 -8.14
CA LEU A 383 20.69 11.01 -7.38
C LEU A 383 21.60 9.87 -7.85
N VAL A 384 21.02 8.67 -8.09
CA VAL A 384 21.75 7.51 -8.60
C VAL A 384 22.25 7.74 -10.02
N ASN A 385 21.39 8.21 -10.91
CA ASN A 385 21.71 8.44 -12.33
C ASN A 385 22.74 9.57 -12.55
N SER A 386 22.85 10.50 -11.60
CA SER A 386 23.88 11.54 -11.62
C SER A 386 25.21 11.11 -10.99
N GLY A 387 25.26 9.91 -10.37
CA GLY A 387 26.41 9.44 -9.62
C GLY A 387 26.54 10.05 -8.20
N GLY A 388 25.59 10.90 -7.78
CA GLY A 388 25.64 11.59 -6.49
C GLY A 388 25.73 10.64 -5.29
N HIS A 389 25.12 9.45 -5.39
CA HIS A 389 25.17 8.41 -4.35
C HIS A 389 26.57 7.81 -4.12
N HIS A 390 27.56 8.14 -4.95
CA HIS A 390 28.97 7.81 -4.75
C HIS A 390 29.76 8.95 -4.09
N THR A 391 29.10 9.96 -3.57
CA THR A 391 29.71 11.08 -2.86
C THR A 391 29.30 11.11 -1.41
N TYR A 392 30.17 11.61 -0.55
CA TYR A 392 29.88 11.81 0.88
C TYR A 392 28.62 12.65 1.09
N PHE A 393 28.55 13.82 0.45
CA PHE A 393 27.39 14.72 0.58
C PHE A 393 26.10 14.12 0.00
N GLY A 394 26.20 13.36 -1.08
CA GLY A 394 25.05 12.67 -1.67
C GLY A 394 24.51 11.56 -0.80
N LEU A 395 25.36 10.81 -0.09
CA LEU A 395 24.94 9.81 0.88
C LEU A 395 24.26 10.46 2.10
N ILE A 396 24.80 11.57 2.61
CA ILE A 396 24.15 12.35 3.68
C ILE A 396 22.78 12.85 3.24
N ALA A 397 22.68 13.45 2.04
CA ALA A 397 21.43 13.93 1.49
C ALA A 397 20.39 12.81 1.34
N LEU A 398 20.84 11.62 0.88
CA LEU A 398 20.02 10.42 0.77
C LEU A 398 19.43 10.01 2.12
N VAL A 399 20.25 9.86 3.16
CA VAL A 399 19.81 9.50 4.49
C VAL A 399 18.85 10.54 5.04
N ASN A 400 19.18 11.83 4.95
CA ASN A 400 18.32 12.92 5.40
C ASN A 400 16.94 12.87 4.72
N LYS A 401 16.90 12.69 3.38
CA LYS A 401 15.65 12.61 2.61
C LYS A 401 14.80 11.43 3.01
N ILE A 402 15.42 10.26 3.21
CA ILE A 402 14.73 9.06 3.65
C ILE A 402 14.11 9.25 5.04
N TYR A 403 14.86 9.81 6.00
CA TYR A 403 14.35 10.02 7.37
C TYR A 403 13.31 11.13 7.46
N ALA A 404 13.37 12.14 6.60
CA ALA A 404 12.31 13.12 6.46
C ALA A 404 11.02 12.54 5.86
N SER A 405 11.12 11.46 5.09
CA SER A 405 9.99 10.87 4.35
C SER A 405 9.20 9.83 5.13
N THR A 406 9.70 9.29 6.24
CA THR A 406 9.05 8.19 6.96
C THR A 406 9.45 8.13 8.44
N ASN A 407 8.43 7.95 9.28
CA ASN A 407 8.60 7.86 10.73
C ASN A 407 8.93 6.45 11.24
N LYS A 408 8.98 5.44 10.36
CA LYS A 408 9.24 4.04 10.74
C LYS A 408 10.54 3.56 10.11
N ARG A 409 11.61 3.51 10.89
CA ARG A 409 12.88 2.92 10.50
C ARG A 409 13.38 1.98 11.60
N PHE A 410 14.02 0.89 11.19
CA PHE A 410 14.62 -0.09 12.11
C PHE A 410 16.01 0.31 12.58
N THR A 411 16.69 1.17 11.83
CA THR A 411 18.05 1.64 12.12
C THR A 411 17.98 3.14 12.34
N ASP A 412 18.61 3.64 13.38
CA ASP A 412 18.64 5.05 13.70
C ASP A 412 19.46 5.85 12.67
N LYS A 413 19.15 7.13 12.55
CA LYS A 413 19.79 8.01 11.57
C LYS A 413 21.27 8.17 11.85
N GLU A 414 21.64 8.29 13.11
CA GLU A 414 23.00 8.44 13.62
C GLU A 414 23.87 7.25 13.19
N VAL A 415 23.37 6.02 13.30
CA VAL A 415 24.08 4.83 12.83
C VAL A 415 24.38 4.89 11.32
N TRP A 416 23.50 5.51 10.53
CA TRP A 416 23.77 5.71 9.11
C TRP A 416 24.81 6.79 8.86
N MET A 417 24.86 7.85 9.69
CA MET A 417 25.88 8.86 9.59
C MET A 417 27.27 8.28 9.91
N ASP A 418 27.38 7.48 10.97
CA ASP A 418 28.64 6.77 11.31
C ASP A 418 29.11 5.86 10.18
N ARG A 419 28.19 5.11 9.56
CA ARG A 419 28.49 4.26 8.41
C ARG A 419 28.97 5.05 7.18
N ILE A 420 28.45 6.25 6.97
CA ILE A 420 28.88 7.13 5.88
C ILE A 420 30.28 7.68 6.18
N GLU A 421 30.60 8.00 7.43
CA GLU A 421 31.96 8.38 7.84
C GLU A 421 32.95 7.22 7.61
N ASP A 422 32.58 6.00 7.95
CA ASP A 422 33.41 4.81 7.71
C ASP A 422 33.58 4.56 6.19
N TRP A 423 32.51 4.76 5.40
CA TRP A 423 32.63 4.73 3.93
C TRP A 423 33.64 5.77 3.43
N LEU A 424 33.62 7.00 3.96
CA LEU A 424 34.55 8.07 3.58
C LEU A 424 35.99 7.69 3.90
N LYS A 425 36.26 7.17 5.11
CA LYS A 425 37.59 6.70 5.51
C LYS A 425 38.14 5.65 4.53
N VAL A 426 37.33 4.64 4.22
CA VAL A 426 37.72 3.58 3.27
C VAL A 426 37.90 4.10 1.84
N ALA A 427 37.02 4.99 1.38
CA ALA A 427 37.11 5.60 0.06
C ALA A 427 38.37 6.50 -0.06
N SER A 428 38.71 7.22 0.98
CA SER A 428 39.92 8.06 1.07
C SER A 428 41.21 7.23 1.15
N ALA A 429 41.23 6.17 1.95
CA ALA A 429 42.40 5.28 2.09
C ALA A 429 42.82 4.56 0.81
N ARG A 430 41.92 4.49 -0.18
CA ARG A 430 42.22 3.93 -1.52
C ARG A 430 42.97 4.90 -2.43
N ARG A 431 43.26 6.12 -1.98
CA ARG A 431 43.97 7.15 -2.74
C ARG A 431 45.37 7.36 -2.20
N ASP A 432 46.28 7.68 -3.07
CA ASP A 432 47.67 8.02 -2.75
C ASP A 432 47.77 9.29 -1.86
N THR A 433 46.74 10.12 -1.92
CA THR A 433 46.62 11.34 -1.09
C THR A 433 45.96 11.12 0.26
N GLY A 434 45.35 9.94 0.52
CA GLY A 434 44.48 9.74 1.66
C GLY A 434 43.16 10.54 1.58
N GLU A 435 42.88 11.19 0.44
CA GLU A 435 41.73 12.06 0.26
C GLU A 435 40.88 11.64 -0.94
N TYR A 436 39.57 11.46 -0.72
CA TYR A 436 38.62 11.07 -1.76
C TYR A 436 38.56 12.10 -2.91
N SER A 437 38.63 11.61 -4.14
CA SER A 437 38.61 12.42 -5.38
C SER A 437 39.77 13.40 -5.56
N ILE A 438 40.85 13.26 -4.81
CA ILE A 438 42.08 14.04 -4.95
C ILE A 438 43.23 13.11 -5.34
N TYR A 439 44.03 13.54 -6.28
CA TYR A 439 45.14 12.77 -6.91
C TYR A 439 46.43 13.60 -6.89
N SER A 440 47.54 12.93 -6.63
CA SER A 440 48.84 13.56 -6.70
C SER A 440 49.22 13.91 -8.13
N ILE A 441 49.85 15.06 -8.32
CA ILE A 441 50.52 15.47 -9.55
C ILE A 441 52.02 15.38 -9.29
N TYR A 442 52.74 14.61 -10.12
CA TYR A 442 54.18 14.39 -9.97
C TYR A 442 54.95 15.20 -11.00
N THR A 443 56.18 15.56 -10.66
CA THR A 443 57.21 16.03 -11.58
C THR A 443 57.84 14.84 -12.33
N SER A 444 58.70 15.10 -13.34
CA SER A 444 59.43 14.07 -14.07
C SER A 444 60.39 13.25 -13.19
N ASP A 445 60.85 13.79 -12.06
CA ASP A 445 61.67 13.14 -11.04
C ASP A 445 60.84 12.52 -9.87
N HIS A 446 59.57 12.22 -10.13
CA HIS A 446 58.64 11.58 -9.20
C HIS A 446 58.38 12.32 -7.86
N LYS A 447 58.68 13.61 -7.75
CA LYS A 447 58.32 14.43 -6.58
C LYS A 447 56.90 14.98 -6.75
N VAL A 448 56.18 15.10 -5.63
CA VAL A 448 54.84 15.68 -5.62
C VAL A 448 54.91 17.17 -5.98
N ARG A 449 54.35 17.52 -7.12
CA ARG A 449 54.22 18.90 -7.62
C ARG A 449 52.97 19.61 -7.12
N GLY A 450 51.91 18.85 -6.81
CA GLY A 450 50.64 19.38 -6.43
C GLY A 450 49.55 18.32 -6.37
N TRP A 451 48.33 18.79 -6.26
CA TRP A 451 47.14 17.97 -6.12
C TRP A 451 46.10 18.31 -7.18
N GLN A 452 45.41 17.32 -7.73
CA GLN A 452 44.35 17.54 -8.68
C GLN A 452 43.05 16.96 -8.18
N VAL A 453 42.01 17.80 -8.06
CA VAL A 453 40.64 17.34 -7.83
C VAL A 453 40.09 16.82 -9.16
N ARG A 454 39.69 15.54 -9.19
CA ARG A 454 39.05 14.88 -10.34
C ARG A 454 37.75 14.25 -9.89
N PHE A 455 36.67 14.62 -10.56
CA PHE A 455 35.37 13.97 -10.36
C PHE A 455 35.18 12.90 -11.46
N PRO A 456 34.66 11.70 -11.10
CA PRO A 456 34.31 10.69 -12.09
C PRO A 456 33.39 11.25 -13.17
N SER A 457 33.56 10.82 -14.42
CA SER A 457 32.72 11.24 -15.56
C SER A 457 31.24 10.87 -15.37
N THR A 458 30.97 9.87 -14.53
CA THR A 458 29.60 9.50 -14.09
C THR A 458 28.92 10.57 -13.29
N PHE A 459 29.68 11.44 -12.61
CA PHE A 459 29.12 12.61 -11.95
C PHE A 459 28.83 13.67 -13.03
N LYS A 460 27.58 13.95 -13.28
CA LYS A 460 27.15 15.01 -14.19
C LYS A 460 27.45 16.40 -13.61
N LEU A 461 28.68 16.57 -13.16
CA LEU A 461 29.20 17.87 -12.69
C LEU A 461 29.67 18.71 -13.88
N PRO A 462 29.51 20.02 -13.82
CA PRO A 462 30.25 20.90 -14.75
C PRO A 462 31.74 20.56 -14.68
N LYS A 463 32.47 20.69 -15.80
CA LYS A 463 33.93 20.44 -15.83
C LYS A 463 34.63 21.26 -14.75
N SER A 464 34.90 20.65 -13.61
CA SER A 464 35.40 21.28 -12.39
C SER A 464 36.71 20.68 -11.91
N ASN A 465 37.41 19.94 -12.77
CA ASN A 465 38.74 19.45 -12.46
C ASN A 465 39.67 20.64 -12.28
N LYS A 466 40.32 20.74 -11.13
CA LYS A 466 41.23 21.86 -10.79
C LYS A 466 42.51 21.31 -10.18
N ALA A 467 43.64 21.89 -10.60
CA ALA A 467 44.94 21.58 -10.02
C ALA A 467 45.34 22.63 -8.99
N PHE A 468 46.00 22.20 -7.91
CA PHE A 468 46.51 22.97 -6.83
C PHE A 468 48.02 22.71 -6.73
N ILE A 469 48.84 23.61 -7.27
CA ILE A 469 50.31 23.44 -7.38
C ILE A 469 50.95 23.92 -6.08
N CYS A 470 51.85 23.13 -5.51
CA CYS A 470 52.46 23.38 -4.21
C CYS A 470 53.21 24.73 -4.14
N SER A 471 53.89 25.12 -5.23
CA SER A 471 54.57 26.43 -5.30
C SER A 471 53.64 27.63 -5.24
N THR A 472 52.38 27.47 -5.67
CA THR A 472 51.37 28.51 -5.66
C THR A 472 50.68 28.64 -4.29
N TRP A 473 50.72 27.60 -3.47
CA TRP A 473 50.00 27.49 -2.19
C TRP A 473 50.94 27.44 -0.99
N ASP A 474 52.19 27.80 -1.15
CA ASP A 474 53.17 27.85 -0.04
C ASP A 474 53.33 26.48 0.67
N GLY A 475 53.49 25.42 -0.15
CA GLY A 475 53.77 24.08 0.34
C GLY A 475 52.69 23.03 0.02
N GLN A 476 53.03 21.77 0.30
CA GLN A 476 52.17 20.62 0.01
C GLN A 476 50.92 20.61 0.86
N ASP A 477 51.00 20.85 2.16
CA ASP A 477 49.86 20.78 3.08
C ASP A 477 48.82 21.83 2.81
N LYS A 478 49.22 23.08 2.51
CA LYS A 478 48.31 24.16 2.16
C LYS A 478 47.65 23.91 0.81
N ALA A 479 48.38 23.37 -0.17
CA ALA A 479 47.83 22.99 -1.46
C ALA A 479 46.80 21.85 -1.35
N LEU A 480 47.08 20.86 -0.49
CA LEU A 480 46.12 19.77 -0.20
C LEU A 480 44.87 20.27 0.48
N ALA A 481 45.01 21.08 1.53
CA ALA A 481 43.89 21.68 2.23
C ALA A 481 42.99 22.51 1.30
N ALA A 482 43.57 23.29 0.39
CA ALA A 482 42.84 24.05 -0.62
C ALA A 482 42.11 23.15 -1.63
N ALA A 483 42.72 22.01 -2.02
CA ALA A 483 42.09 21.03 -2.89
C ALA A 483 40.90 20.35 -2.22
N VAL A 484 41.02 19.99 -0.93
CA VAL A 484 39.94 19.44 -0.09
C VAL A 484 38.78 20.43 -0.01
N GLN A 485 39.07 21.68 0.37
CA GLN A 485 38.04 22.73 0.48
C GLN A 485 37.32 22.97 -0.84
N TYR A 486 38.04 22.99 -1.97
CA TYR A 486 37.44 23.14 -3.29
C TYR A 486 36.55 21.95 -3.64
N ARG A 487 37.00 20.71 -3.42
CA ARG A 487 36.23 19.48 -3.63
C ARG A 487 34.91 19.54 -2.86
N ASP A 488 34.98 19.81 -1.58
CA ASP A 488 33.83 19.79 -0.68
C ASP A 488 32.82 20.87 -1.03
N LYS A 489 33.30 22.06 -1.38
CA LYS A 489 32.45 23.14 -1.88
C LYS A 489 31.71 22.74 -3.14
N ILE A 490 32.42 22.22 -4.17
CA ILE A 490 31.79 21.84 -5.44
C ILE A 490 30.77 20.73 -5.26
N LEU A 491 31.06 19.70 -4.45
CA LEU A 491 30.14 18.59 -4.20
C LEU A 491 28.93 19.05 -3.39
N SER A 492 29.14 19.85 -2.35
CA SER A 492 28.05 20.39 -1.54
C SER A 492 27.13 21.31 -2.34
N ASP A 493 27.71 22.27 -3.08
CA ASP A 493 26.96 23.20 -3.92
C ASP A 493 26.15 22.44 -5.00
N TRP A 494 26.77 21.42 -5.59
CA TRP A 494 26.11 20.61 -6.60
C TRP A 494 24.94 19.79 -6.03
N ILE A 495 25.12 19.14 -4.88
CA ILE A 495 24.05 18.40 -4.19
C ILE A 495 22.92 19.37 -3.82
N ASN A 496 23.22 20.49 -3.17
CA ASN A 496 22.22 21.46 -2.73
C ASN A 496 21.43 22.09 -3.89
N LYS A 497 22.08 22.26 -5.06
CA LYS A 497 21.45 22.84 -6.26
C LYS A 497 20.54 21.86 -6.98
N ASN A 498 20.84 20.54 -6.96
CA ASN A 498 20.16 19.55 -7.80
C ASN A 498 19.23 18.61 -7.02
N PHE A 499 19.33 18.61 -5.70
CA PHE A 499 18.64 17.66 -4.82
C PHE A 499 18.10 18.32 -3.54
#